data_42ec88a0ab380b409bc2d6036c7b7a87
#
_entry.id   42ec88a0ab380b409bc2d6036c7b7a87
#
_cell.length_a   1.000
_cell.length_b   1.000
_cell.length_c   1.000
_cell.angle_alpha   90.00
_cell.angle_beta   90.00
_cell.angle_gamma   90.00
#
_symmetry.space_group_name_H-M   'P 1'
#
loop_
_entity.id
_entity.type
_entity.pdbx_description
1 polymer ?
#
loop_
_entity_poly.entity_id
_entity_poly.type
_entity_poly.pdbx_seq_one_letter_code
_entity_poly.pdbx_strand_id
1 'polypeptide(L)'
;MKQTILNTKLAEGQLAFFYLGQEGFIVKACDQYILIDGYLTGKMAEPGFAWGRSYPAPIKPEELDFIDYVFCSHDHSDHTDPATLRGILSVNDKAKFVIPAAFAAKVESYGVPAERIIPAHEGDELPLGAFTVKPLASAHEEVHTDANGDFLEMGYVFSVCGTTFYHSGDCCIYDGLKEKVGSVDIAMLPVNGRSYYKLKGGCIGNMTLEEAVLFAKEANAKFFIPMHFDLFAANSIPASWIPAGVEQYAPGMQYKIFTPGEKMIWA
;
A
#
# COMPACT_ATOMS: atom_id res chain seq x y z
N MET A 1 13.76 13.33 -4.48
CA MET A 1 12.77 12.42 -5.10
C MET A 1 11.70 13.17 -5.88
N LYS A 2 11.12 14.27 -5.37
CA LYS A 2 10.06 15.06 -6.05
C LYS A 2 10.36 15.36 -7.53
N GLN A 3 11.54 15.88 -7.84
CA GLN A 3 11.92 16.21 -9.23
C GLN A 3 11.98 14.96 -10.14
N THR A 4 12.41 13.82 -9.61
CA THR A 4 12.42 12.55 -10.35
C THR A 4 10.99 12.12 -10.71
N ILE A 5 10.03 12.26 -9.77
CA ILE A 5 8.63 11.92 -9.98
C ILE A 5 8.02 12.83 -11.05
N LEU A 6 8.15 14.15 -10.87
CA LEU A 6 7.56 15.14 -11.78
C LEU A 6 8.14 15.07 -13.20
N ASN A 7 9.46 14.89 -13.32
CA ASN A 7 10.16 14.83 -14.60
C ASN A 7 10.06 13.45 -15.31
N THR A 8 9.48 12.43 -14.67
CA THR A 8 9.28 11.13 -15.32
C THR A 8 8.21 11.27 -16.40
N LYS A 9 8.62 11.14 -17.64
CA LYS A 9 7.73 11.13 -18.81
C LYS A 9 7.22 9.71 -19.03
N LEU A 10 5.94 9.58 -19.29
CA LEU A 10 5.28 8.33 -19.62
C LEU A 10 4.75 8.40 -21.04
N ALA A 11 4.89 7.32 -21.79
CA ALA A 11 4.17 7.11 -23.02
C ALA A 11 2.71 6.73 -22.69
N GLU A 12 1.84 6.76 -23.71
CA GLU A 12 0.45 6.29 -23.58
C GLU A 12 0.43 4.83 -23.07
N GLY A 13 -0.42 4.55 -22.11
CA GLY A 13 -0.55 3.22 -21.51
C GLY A 13 0.45 2.92 -20.39
N GLN A 14 1.48 3.74 -20.20
CA GLN A 14 2.49 3.49 -19.17
C GLN A 14 2.09 4.01 -17.79
N LEU A 15 2.59 3.31 -16.75
CA LEU A 15 2.54 3.73 -15.35
C LEU A 15 3.96 3.83 -14.78
N ALA A 16 4.17 4.70 -13.80
CA ALA A 16 5.40 4.70 -13.01
C ALA A 16 5.10 4.48 -11.54
N PHE A 17 5.80 3.53 -10.94
CA PHE A 17 5.77 3.23 -9.52
C PHE A 17 7.04 3.80 -8.86
N PHE A 18 6.88 4.52 -7.75
CA PHE A 18 7.97 5.09 -6.96
C PHE A 18 7.85 4.57 -5.54
N TYR A 19 8.81 3.77 -5.11
CA TYR A 19 8.79 3.13 -3.80
C TYR A 19 9.26 4.07 -2.69
N LEU A 20 8.52 4.13 -1.60
CA LEU A 20 8.78 4.99 -0.45
C LEU A 20 9.30 4.23 0.78
N GLY A 21 9.27 2.92 0.69
CA GLY A 21 9.54 2.01 1.81
C GLY A 21 8.25 1.47 2.44
N GLN A 22 8.36 0.37 3.15
CA GLN A 22 7.27 -0.37 3.79
C GLN A 22 6.25 -0.87 2.74
N GLU A 23 5.06 -0.30 2.70
CA GLU A 23 4.04 -0.49 1.66
C GLU A 23 3.77 0.80 0.88
N GLY A 24 4.57 1.84 1.15
CA GLY A 24 4.37 3.16 0.56
C GLY A 24 4.79 3.24 -0.90
N PHE A 25 3.86 3.66 -1.76
CA PHE A 25 4.13 3.93 -3.17
C PHE A 25 3.50 5.25 -3.63
N ILE A 26 4.19 5.97 -4.51
CA ILE A 26 3.56 6.93 -5.40
C ILE A 26 3.42 6.27 -6.76
N VAL A 27 2.21 6.29 -7.32
CA VAL A 27 1.95 5.83 -8.69
C VAL A 27 1.55 7.01 -9.55
N LYS A 28 2.22 7.16 -10.70
CA LYS A 28 1.91 8.15 -11.73
C LYS A 28 1.32 7.45 -12.94
N ALA A 29 0.18 7.93 -13.40
CA ALA A 29 -0.45 7.51 -14.65
C ALA A 29 -1.29 8.65 -15.25
N CYS A 30 -1.28 8.83 -16.58
CA CYS A 30 -2.11 9.81 -17.26
C CYS A 30 -2.08 11.23 -16.62
N ASP A 31 -0.90 11.71 -16.24
CA ASP A 31 -0.65 12.98 -15.53
C ASP A 31 -1.32 13.11 -14.16
N GLN A 32 -1.76 12.01 -13.57
CA GLN A 32 -2.33 11.92 -12.24
C GLN A 32 -1.39 11.17 -11.29
N TYR A 33 -1.41 11.56 -10.01
CA TYR A 33 -0.53 11.01 -8.98
C TYR A 33 -1.34 10.52 -7.79
N ILE A 34 -1.15 9.27 -7.42
CA ILE A 34 -1.72 8.71 -6.19
C ILE A 34 -0.59 8.32 -5.22
N LEU A 35 -0.86 8.50 -3.93
CA LEU A 35 -0.03 8.00 -2.84
C LEU A 35 -0.78 6.88 -2.14
N ILE A 36 -0.13 5.74 -1.94
CA ILE A 36 -0.69 4.59 -1.21
C ILE A 36 0.19 4.36 0.02
N ASP A 37 -0.42 4.24 1.19
CA ASP A 37 0.21 3.89 2.49
C ASP A 37 1.52 4.63 2.78
N GLY A 38 1.47 5.95 2.63
CA GLY A 38 2.65 6.81 2.78
C GLY A 38 3.07 7.01 4.23
N TYR A 39 4.00 6.21 4.75
CA TYR A 39 4.65 6.43 6.05
C TYR A 39 5.98 7.17 5.86
N LEU A 40 5.99 8.50 6.07
CA LEU A 40 7.12 9.34 5.68
C LEU A 40 7.84 10.04 6.84
N THR A 41 7.32 9.96 8.07
CA THR A 41 7.89 10.74 9.18
C THR A 41 8.74 9.92 10.15
N GLY A 42 8.50 8.64 10.29
CA GLY A 42 9.16 7.78 11.29
C GLY A 42 8.70 8.03 12.72
N LYS A 43 7.59 8.75 12.89
CA LYS A 43 6.97 9.00 14.20
C LYS A 43 5.74 8.11 14.32
N MET A 44 5.88 6.96 14.95
CA MET A 44 4.73 6.14 15.31
C MET A 44 3.81 6.93 16.25
N ALA A 45 2.54 7.00 15.91
CA ALA A 45 1.55 7.76 16.70
C ALA A 45 1.17 7.07 18.02
N GLU A 46 1.55 5.82 18.20
CA GLU A 46 1.17 5.00 19.36
C GLU A 46 2.21 5.10 20.46
N PRO A 47 1.81 5.52 21.68
CA PRO A 47 2.73 5.56 22.81
C PRO A 47 3.31 4.18 23.12
N GLY A 48 4.64 4.08 23.18
CA GLY A 48 5.35 2.84 23.54
C GLY A 48 5.77 1.98 22.35
N PHE A 49 5.41 2.32 21.11
CA PHE A 49 5.88 1.62 19.92
C PHE A 49 7.27 2.15 19.54
N ALA A 50 8.31 1.42 19.96
CA ALA A 50 9.72 1.84 19.78
C ALA A 50 10.32 1.37 18.43
N TRP A 51 9.50 1.18 17.39
CA TRP A 51 9.99 0.71 16.11
C TRP A 51 10.47 1.89 15.27
N GLY A 52 11.78 2.07 15.23
CA GLY A 52 12.40 3.05 14.36
C GLY A 52 12.47 2.56 12.92
N ARG A 53 12.42 3.49 11.97
CA ARG A 53 12.72 3.22 10.57
C ARG A 53 14.18 2.77 10.43
N SER A 54 14.44 1.72 9.64
CA SER A 54 15.80 1.27 9.31
C SER A 54 16.51 2.22 8.34
N TYR A 55 15.76 3.07 7.62
CA TYR A 55 16.26 4.05 6.65
C TYR A 55 15.34 5.30 6.60
N PRO A 56 15.86 6.46 6.19
CA PRO A 56 15.06 7.67 6.07
C PRO A 56 14.03 7.56 4.92
N ALA A 57 12.90 8.28 5.06
CA ALA A 57 11.95 8.41 3.96
C ALA A 57 12.62 9.15 2.77
N PRO A 58 12.38 8.70 1.51
CA PRO A 58 13.04 9.29 0.34
C PRO A 58 12.45 10.63 -0.10
N ILE A 59 11.31 11.03 0.46
CA ILE A 59 10.62 12.29 0.24
C ILE A 59 9.96 12.75 1.54
N LYS A 60 9.82 14.06 1.73
CA LYS A 60 9.09 14.60 2.87
C LYS A 60 7.62 14.81 2.54
N PRO A 61 6.71 14.71 3.53
CA PRO A 61 5.29 15.00 3.32
C PRO A 61 5.03 16.38 2.71
N GLU A 62 5.81 17.40 3.14
CA GLU A 62 5.70 18.78 2.66
C GLU A 62 6.19 19.00 1.22
N GLU A 63 6.66 17.95 0.56
CA GLU A 63 7.03 17.99 -0.87
C GLU A 63 5.91 17.43 -1.78
N LEU A 64 4.78 16.95 -1.19
CA LEU A 64 3.69 16.23 -1.89
C LEU A 64 2.54 17.15 -2.33
N ASP A 65 2.86 18.36 -2.78
CA ASP A 65 1.91 19.36 -3.30
C ASP A 65 1.24 18.95 -4.64
N PHE A 66 1.72 17.88 -5.26
CA PHE A 66 1.29 17.37 -6.56
C PHE A 66 0.40 16.10 -6.50
N ILE A 67 0.18 15.54 -5.32
CA ILE A 67 -0.64 14.32 -5.15
C ILE A 67 -2.11 14.66 -5.34
N ASP A 68 -2.83 13.85 -6.12
CA ASP A 68 -4.27 13.98 -6.35
C ASP A 68 -5.08 13.18 -5.34
N TYR A 69 -4.66 11.93 -5.04
CA TYR A 69 -5.33 11.05 -4.09
C TYR A 69 -4.33 10.38 -3.16
N VAL A 70 -4.72 10.28 -1.89
CA VAL A 70 -4.01 9.56 -0.84
C VAL A 70 -4.88 8.39 -0.42
N PHE A 71 -4.35 7.18 -0.49
CA PHE A 71 -4.99 5.95 -0.05
C PHE A 71 -4.36 5.47 1.24
N CYS A 72 -5.18 5.09 2.21
CA CYS A 72 -4.76 4.39 3.40
C CYS A 72 -5.48 3.05 3.47
N SER A 73 -4.74 1.97 3.69
CA SER A 73 -5.30 0.63 3.75
C SER A 73 -5.97 0.33 5.09
N HIS A 74 -5.39 0.78 6.20
CA HIS A 74 -5.91 0.59 7.55
C HIS A 74 -5.31 1.63 8.52
N ASP A 75 -5.71 1.59 9.79
CA ASP A 75 -5.43 2.65 10.75
C ASP A 75 -4.12 2.50 11.55
N HIS A 76 -3.26 1.54 11.20
CA HIS A 76 -1.91 1.48 11.77
C HIS A 76 -1.05 2.66 11.32
N SER A 77 -0.18 3.13 12.20
CA SER A 77 0.57 4.38 11.97
C SER A 77 1.60 4.30 10.84
N ASP A 78 2.01 3.13 10.41
CA ASP A 78 2.90 2.93 9.26
C ASP A 78 2.15 2.86 7.92
N HIS A 79 0.81 2.93 7.93
CA HIS A 79 -0.06 3.03 6.76
C HIS A 79 -0.87 4.33 6.76
N THR A 80 -1.36 4.73 7.94
CA THR A 80 -2.11 5.99 8.13
C THR A 80 -1.36 6.87 9.13
N ASP A 81 -0.23 7.45 8.70
CA ASP A 81 0.61 8.31 9.53
C ASP A 81 0.01 9.72 9.66
N PRO A 82 -0.48 10.11 10.86
CA PRO A 82 -1.08 11.43 11.05
C PRO A 82 -0.14 12.59 10.74
N ALA A 83 1.18 12.38 10.90
CA ALA A 83 2.16 13.42 10.63
C ALA A 83 2.41 13.56 9.12
N THR A 84 2.40 12.46 8.36
CA THR A 84 2.42 12.50 6.90
C THR A 84 1.17 13.19 6.35
N LEU A 85 -0.04 12.83 6.84
CA LEU A 85 -1.28 13.47 6.40
C LEU A 85 -1.27 14.98 6.64
N ARG A 86 -0.87 15.43 7.84
CA ARG A 86 -0.74 16.86 8.16
C ARG A 86 0.31 17.57 7.31
N GLY A 87 1.42 16.92 7.02
CA GLY A 87 2.44 17.47 6.14
C GLY A 87 1.92 17.70 4.72
N ILE A 88 1.16 16.74 4.17
CA ILE A 88 0.48 16.88 2.86
C ILE A 88 -0.52 18.04 2.91
N LEU A 89 -1.38 18.09 3.93
CA LEU A 89 -2.39 19.15 4.09
C LEU A 89 -1.78 20.55 4.14
N SER A 90 -0.55 20.68 4.66
CA SER A 90 0.13 21.98 4.76
C SER A 90 0.55 22.58 3.42
N VAL A 91 0.64 21.76 2.36
CA VAL A 91 1.15 22.16 1.04
C VAL A 91 0.22 21.81 -0.12
N ASN A 92 -0.83 21.05 0.13
CA ASN A 92 -1.74 20.53 -0.88
C ASN A 92 -3.18 20.72 -0.43
N ASP A 93 -3.88 21.64 -1.05
CA ASP A 93 -5.29 21.98 -0.76
C ASP A 93 -6.30 21.18 -1.60
N LYS A 94 -5.83 20.30 -2.51
CA LYS A 94 -6.65 19.60 -3.50
C LYS A 94 -6.74 18.10 -3.29
N ALA A 95 -5.68 17.47 -2.74
CA ALA A 95 -5.63 16.03 -2.54
C ALA A 95 -6.87 15.52 -1.80
N LYS A 96 -7.47 14.44 -2.28
CA LYS A 96 -8.52 13.71 -1.59
C LYS A 96 -7.95 12.45 -0.95
N PHE A 97 -8.61 12.01 0.11
CA PHE A 97 -8.14 10.91 0.96
C PHE A 97 -9.16 9.77 0.90
N VAL A 98 -8.76 8.65 0.30
CA VAL A 98 -9.58 7.43 0.21
C VAL A 98 -9.24 6.56 1.41
N ILE A 99 -10.20 6.42 2.31
CA ILE A 99 -10.01 5.86 3.64
C ILE A 99 -11.09 4.81 3.87
N PRO A 100 -10.79 3.62 4.39
CA PRO A 100 -11.81 2.69 4.85
C PRO A 100 -12.84 3.39 5.72
N ALA A 101 -14.13 3.19 5.42
CA ALA A 101 -15.22 3.92 6.08
C ALA A 101 -15.18 3.76 7.60
N ALA A 102 -14.76 2.59 8.09
CA ALA A 102 -14.66 2.25 9.51
C ALA A 102 -13.79 3.22 10.33
N PHE A 103 -12.79 3.88 9.72
CA PHE A 103 -11.95 4.84 10.46
C PHE A 103 -11.86 6.23 9.83
N ALA A 104 -12.74 6.58 8.91
CA ALA A 104 -12.79 7.91 8.29
C ALA A 104 -12.87 9.04 9.33
N ALA A 105 -13.68 8.90 10.38
CA ALA A 105 -13.78 9.85 11.47
C ALA A 105 -12.46 10.00 12.26
N LYS A 106 -11.67 8.93 12.39
CA LYS A 106 -10.34 9.00 13.00
C LYS A 106 -9.40 9.86 12.17
N VAL A 107 -9.43 9.71 10.84
CA VAL A 107 -8.62 10.52 9.92
C VAL A 107 -9.06 11.99 9.92
N GLU A 108 -10.36 12.27 10.04
CA GLU A 108 -10.86 13.63 10.26
C GLU A 108 -10.26 14.23 11.54
N SER A 109 -10.17 13.46 12.63
CA SER A 109 -9.54 13.92 13.87
C SER A 109 -8.05 14.25 13.74
N TYR A 110 -7.39 13.77 12.71
CA TYR A 110 -5.99 14.11 12.38
C TYR A 110 -5.86 15.45 11.64
N GLY A 111 -6.99 16.08 11.27
CA GLY A 111 -7.08 17.38 10.63
C GLY A 111 -7.41 17.32 9.14
N VAL A 112 -7.73 16.15 8.60
CA VAL A 112 -8.20 16.04 7.21
C VAL A 112 -9.64 16.54 7.14
N PRO A 113 -9.95 17.56 6.28
CA PRO A 113 -11.32 18.05 6.15
C PRO A 113 -12.28 16.94 5.65
N ALA A 114 -13.48 16.84 6.25
CA ALA A 114 -14.44 15.80 5.91
C ALA A 114 -14.81 15.77 4.41
N GLU A 115 -14.91 16.94 3.77
CA GLU A 115 -15.20 17.08 2.33
C GLU A 115 -14.07 16.58 1.42
N ARG A 116 -12.90 16.31 1.99
CA ARG A 116 -11.75 15.74 1.28
C ARG A 116 -11.60 14.24 1.52
N ILE A 117 -12.36 13.66 2.44
CA ILE A 117 -12.36 12.23 2.71
C ILE A 117 -13.37 11.55 1.77
N ILE A 118 -12.93 10.48 1.13
CA ILE A 118 -13.77 9.57 0.36
C ILE A 118 -13.79 8.27 1.17
N PRO A 119 -14.87 7.98 1.90
CA PRO A 119 -15.00 6.72 2.59
C PRO A 119 -15.09 5.58 1.58
N ALA A 120 -14.32 4.53 1.79
CA ALA A 120 -14.30 3.36 0.94
C ALA A 120 -15.03 2.20 1.61
N HIS A 121 -15.92 1.55 0.87
CA HIS A 121 -16.63 0.35 1.32
C HIS A 121 -16.30 -0.81 0.39
N GLU A 122 -16.30 -2.03 0.91
CA GLU A 122 -16.14 -3.21 0.05
C GLU A 122 -17.25 -3.28 -0.99
N GLY A 123 -16.85 -3.55 -2.23
CA GLY A 123 -17.76 -3.63 -3.36
C GLY A 123 -18.01 -2.32 -4.08
N ASP A 124 -17.49 -1.20 -3.58
CA ASP A 124 -17.50 0.05 -4.31
C ASP A 124 -16.70 -0.05 -5.62
N GLU A 125 -17.07 0.77 -6.58
CA GLU A 125 -16.28 1.08 -7.76
C GLU A 125 -16.10 2.59 -7.82
N LEU A 126 -14.91 3.07 -7.42
CA LEU A 126 -14.62 4.48 -7.25
C LEU A 126 -13.94 5.05 -8.51
N PRO A 127 -14.65 5.87 -9.31
CA PRO A 127 -14.03 6.57 -10.43
C PRO A 127 -13.25 7.79 -9.92
N LEU A 128 -11.93 7.69 -9.92
CA LEU A 128 -11.01 8.70 -9.38
C LEU A 128 -10.09 9.25 -10.48
N GLY A 129 -10.67 10.04 -11.39
CA GLY A 129 -9.95 10.58 -12.54
C GLY A 129 -9.57 9.51 -13.54
N ALA A 130 -8.27 9.28 -13.77
CA ALA A 130 -7.79 8.24 -14.66
C ALA A 130 -7.87 6.83 -14.05
N PHE A 131 -8.02 6.75 -12.73
CA PHE A 131 -8.10 5.48 -12.00
C PHE A 131 -9.55 5.10 -11.74
N THR A 132 -9.87 3.81 -11.90
CA THR A 132 -11.03 3.17 -11.28
C THR A 132 -10.51 2.27 -10.18
N VAL A 133 -11.05 2.40 -8.97
CA VAL A 133 -10.54 1.70 -7.79
C VAL A 133 -11.64 0.85 -7.16
N LYS A 134 -11.35 -0.41 -6.92
CA LYS A 134 -12.22 -1.34 -6.21
C LYS A 134 -11.62 -1.65 -4.84
N PRO A 135 -12.19 -1.11 -3.75
CA PRO A 135 -11.82 -1.49 -2.40
C PRO A 135 -12.32 -2.91 -2.08
N LEU A 136 -11.54 -3.66 -1.32
CA LEU A 136 -11.93 -4.98 -0.82
C LEU A 136 -11.33 -5.25 0.55
N ALA A 137 -12.00 -6.06 1.36
CA ALA A 137 -11.53 -6.40 2.69
C ALA A 137 -10.15 -7.06 2.65
N SER A 138 -9.28 -6.67 3.58
CA SER A 138 -8.04 -7.36 3.90
C SER A 138 -8.17 -8.07 5.24
N ALA A 139 -7.42 -9.15 5.44
CA ALA A 139 -7.35 -9.86 6.71
C ALA A 139 -6.02 -9.55 7.40
N HIS A 140 -6.04 -8.71 8.40
CA HIS A 140 -4.86 -8.48 9.22
C HIS A 140 -4.82 -9.51 10.36
N GLU A 141 -4.39 -10.73 10.02
CA GLU A 141 -4.62 -12.09 10.50
C GLU A 141 -6.06 -12.56 10.27
N GLU A 142 -7.07 -11.80 10.66
CA GLU A 142 -8.49 -12.06 10.44
C GLU A 142 -9.15 -10.84 9.76
N VAL A 143 -10.34 -11.04 9.22
CA VAL A 143 -11.14 -9.95 8.67
C VAL A 143 -11.94 -9.30 9.81
N HIS A 144 -11.74 -8.00 10.01
CA HIS A 144 -12.40 -7.25 11.07
C HIS A 144 -13.38 -6.24 10.51
N THR A 145 -14.48 -6.03 11.25
CA THR A 145 -15.46 -4.98 10.94
C THR A 145 -15.76 -4.16 12.18
N ASP A 146 -16.18 -2.93 11.96
CA ASP A 146 -16.74 -2.08 13.00
C ASP A 146 -18.18 -2.47 13.34
N ALA A 147 -18.83 -1.70 14.23
CA ALA A 147 -20.22 -1.94 14.66
C ALA A 147 -21.26 -1.72 13.53
N ASN A 148 -20.89 -1.05 12.45
CA ASN A 148 -21.75 -0.82 11.28
C ASN A 148 -21.57 -1.91 10.21
N GLY A 149 -20.56 -2.77 10.35
CA GLY A 149 -20.19 -3.79 9.37
C GLY A 149 -19.18 -3.30 8.33
N ASP A 150 -18.61 -2.11 8.48
CA ASP A 150 -17.55 -1.60 7.63
C ASP A 150 -16.21 -2.25 7.99
N PHE A 151 -15.44 -2.64 6.99
CA PHE A 151 -14.15 -3.31 7.18
C PHE A 151 -13.08 -2.35 7.70
N LEU A 152 -12.30 -2.82 8.68
CA LEU A 152 -11.22 -2.04 9.30
C LEU A 152 -9.97 -1.99 8.41
N GLU A 153 -9.68 -3.07 7.71
CA GLU A 153 -8.53 -3.22 6.82
C GLU A 153 -9.01 -3.45 5.39
N MET A 154 -8.40 -2.72 4.44
CA MET A 154 -8.74 -2.82 3.03
C MET A 154 -7.50 -2.86 2.13
N GLY A 155 -7.61 -3.68 1.10
CA GLY A 155 -6.77 -3.59 -0.09
C GLY A 155 -7.53 -2.90 -1.22
N TYR A 156 -6.80 -2.55 -2.27
CA TYR A 156 -7.32 -1.81 -3.42
C TYR A 156 -6.88 -2.44 -4.74
N VAL A 157 -7.84 -2.77 -5.60
CA VAL A 157 -7.56 -3.08 -7.00
C VAL A 157 -7.73 -1.80 -7.82
N PHE A 158 -6.67 -1.38 -8.46
CA PHE A 158 -6.62 -0.21 -9.33
C PHE A 158 -6.67 -0.64 -10.79
N SER A 159 -7.49 0.04 -11.58
CA SER A 159 -7.52 -0.08 -13.04
C SER A 159 -7.21 1.27 -13.65
N VAL A 160 -6.16 1.35 -14.48
CA VAL A 160 -5.73 2.59 -15.12
C VAL A 160 -4.94 2.29 -16.40
N CYS A 161 -5.20 3.02 -17.47
CA CYS A 161 -4.48 2.90 -18.76
C CYS A 161 -4.39 1.45 -19.29
N GLY A 162 -5.41 0.61 -19.07
CA GLY A 162 -5.45 -0.80 -19.49
C GLY A 162 -4.64 -1.76 -18.61
N THR A 163 -4.05 -1.29 -17.53
CA THR A 163 -3.32 -2.09 -16.52
C THR A 163 -4.16 -2.20 -15.25
N THR A 164 -4.13 -3.38 -14.63
CA THR A 164 -4.70 -3.61 -13.30
C THR A 164 -3.60 -3.94 -12.31
N PHE A 165 -3.63 -3.33 -11.11
CA PHE A 165 -2.73 -3.70 -10.03
C PHE A 165 -3.48 -3.77 -8.69
N TYR A 166 -3.05 -4.71 -7.85
CA TYR A 166 -3.59 -4.92 -6.52
C TYR A 166 -2.55 -4.55 -5.47
N HIS A 167 -2.91 -3.65 -4.58
CA HIS A 167 -2.16 -3.33 -3.37
C HIS A 167 -2.97 -3.84 -2.20
N SER A 168 -2.45 -4.85 -1.50
CA SER A 168 -3.24 -5.54 -0.48
C SER A 168 -3.39 -4.78 0.83
N GLY A 169 -2.53 -3.79 1.09
CA GLY A 169 -2.27 -3.38 2.46
C GLY A 169 -1.73 -4.56 3.27
N ASP A 170 -1.71 -4.44 4.58
CA ASP A 170 -1.42 -5.57 5.46
C ASP A 170 -2.50 -6.63 5.31
N CYS A 171 -2.11 -7.83 4.90
CA CYS A 171 -3.06 -8.88 4.56
C CYS A 171 -2.49 -10.29 4.78
N CYS A 172 -3.32 -11.17 5.31
CA CYS A 172 -3.17 -12.62 5.26
C CYS A 172 -4.11 -13.22 4.22
N ILE A 173 -3.82 -14.42 3.75
CA ILE A 173 -4.75 -15.15 2.88
C ILE A 173 -5.98 -15.57 3.68
N TYR A 174 -7.16 -15.38 3.09
CA TYR A 174 -8.44 -15.84 3.61
C TYR A 174 -9.34 -16.36 2.48
N ASP A 175 -10.33 -17.18 2.83
CA ASP A 175 -11.24 -17.76 1.85
C ASP A 175 -12.04 -16.67 1.13
N GLY A 176 -11.98 -16.69 -0.21
CA GLY A 176 -12.66 -15.70 -1.06
C GLY A 176 -11.80 -14.50 -1.47
N LEU A 177 -10.60 -14.32 -0.93
CA LEU A 177 -9.72 -13.19 -1.31
C LEU A 177 -9.42 -13.21 -2.82
N LYS A 178 -9.10 -14.38 -3.37
CA LYS A 178 -8.78 -14.52 -4.79
C LYS A 178 -9.95 -14.12 -5.69
N GLU A 179 -11.15 -14.54 -5.33
CA GLU A 179 -12.40 -14.23 -6.07
C GLU A 179 -12.68 -12.72 -6.06
N LYS A 180 -12.41 -12.06 -4.93
CA LYS A 180 -12.57 -10.61 -4.77
C LYS A 180 -11.55 -9.83 -5.59
N VAL A 181 -10.27 -10.23 -5.55
CA VAL A 181 -9.19 -9.60 -6.32
C VAL A 181 -9.36 -9.86 -7.82
N GLY A 182 -9.71 -11.09 -8.19
CA GLY A 182 -9.75 -11.52 -9.58
C GLY A 182 -8.37 -11.69 -10.20
N SER A 183 -8.25 -11.40 -11.50
CA SER A 183 -6.95 -11.38 -12.20
C SER A 183 -6.40 -9.96 -12.28
N VAL A 184 -5.10 -9.81 -11.98
CA VAL A 184 -4.41 -8.52 -12.03
C VAL A 184 -3.09 -8.63 -12.81
N ASP A 185 -2.63 -7.53 -13.38
CA ASP A 185 -1.32 -7.50 -14.05
C ASP A 185 -0.17 -7.46 -13.04
N ILE A 186 -0.36 -6.71 -11.94
CA ILE A 186 0.66 -6.54 -10.90
C ILE A 186 0.05 -6.85 -9.54
N ALA A 187 0.69 -7.74 -8.77
CA ALA A 187 0.36 -8.01 -7.38
C ALA A 187 1.41 -7.38 -6.46
N MET A 188 0.97 -6.46 -5.58
CA MET A 188 1.78 -5.79 -4.57
C MET A 188 1.36 -6.34 -3.21
N LEU A 189 2.20 -7.17 -2.58
CA LEU A 189 1.82 -7.99 -1.44
C LEU A 189 2.89 -7.96 -0.34
N PRO A 190 2.50 -7.95 0.96
CA PRO A 190 3.43 -8.06 2.06
C PRO A 190 4.08 -9.45 2.08
N VAL A 191 5.33 -9.49 2.51
CA VAL A 191 6.10 -10.75 2.61
C VAL A 191 6.78 -10.92 3.98
N ASN A 192 6.55 -10.01 4.92
CA ASN A 192 7.14 -10.06 6.25
C ASN A 192 6.71 -11.29 7.05
N GLY A 193 5.55 -11.87 6.74
CA GLY A 193 5.06 -13.09 7.37
C GLY A 193 4.69 -12.93 8.84
N ARG A 194 4.41 -14.05 9.46
CA ARG A 194 4.05 -14.18 10.87
C ARG A 194 4.85 -15.29 11.54
N SER A 195 5.09 -15.18 12.83
CA SER A 195 5.74 -16.20 13.61
C SER A 195 5.41 -16.08 15.10
N TYR A 196 5.60 -17.14 15.87
CA TYR A 196 5.40 -17.13 17.32
C TYR A 196 6.10 -15.93 18.00
N TYR A 197 7.34 -15.63 17.63
CA TYR A 197 8.12 -14.56 18.28
C TYR A 197 7.63 -13.17 17.86
N LYS A 198 7.20 -12.99 16.61
CA LYS A 198 6.59 -11.73 16.14
C LYS A 198 5.29 -11.48 16.89
N LEU A 199 4.38 -12.45 16.94
CA LEU A 199 3.11 -12.36 17.67
C LEU A 199 3.33 -12.07 19.16
N LYS A 200 4.26 -12.78 19.80
CA LYS A 200 4.61 -12.54 21.21
C LYS A 200 5.18 -11.13 21.43
N GLY A 201 5.84 -10.55 20.44
CA GLY A 201 6.34 -9.17 20.43
C GLY A 201 5.31 -8.12 20.07
N GLY A 202 4.03 -8.51 19.86
CA GLY A 202 2.94 -7.60 19.50
C GLY A 202 2.88 -7.24 18.02
N CYS A 203 3.61 -7.98 17.16
CA CYS A 203 3.46 -7.82 15.71
C CYS A 203 2.26 -8.62 15.21
N ILE A 204 1.27 -7.98 14.66
CA ILE A 204 0.23 -8.63 13.87
C ILE A 204 0.87 -9.12 12.55
N GLY A 205 0.50 -10.31 12.09
CA GLY A 205 1.16 -10.95 10.96
C GLY A 205 0.49 -10.66 9.63
N ASN A 206 1.29 -10.85 8.59
CA ASN A 206 0.87 -10.73 7.19
C ASN A 206 1.18 -12.02 6.43
N MET A 207 0.94 -12.02 5.10
CA MET A 207 1.34 -13.12 4.23
C MET A 207 2.81 -13.48 4.45
N THR A 208 3.08 -14.78 4.52
CA THR A 208 4.45 -15.28 4.36
C THR A 208 4.90 -15.08 2.92
N LEU A 209 6.21 -15.13 2.67
CA LEU A 209 6.73 -15.08 1.31
C LEU A 209 6.13 -16.17 0.41
N GLU A 210 5.93 -17.39 0.94
CA GLU A 210 5.27 -18.49 0.23
C GLU A 210 3.85 -18.12 -0.18
N GLU A 211 3.04 -17.67 0.79
CA GLU A 211 1.64 -17.27 0.56
C GLU A 211 1.54 -16.14 -0.46
N ALA A 212 2.37 -15.10 -0.34
CA ALA A 212 2.35 -13.98 -1.27
C ALA A 212 2.68 -14.38 -2.71
N VAL A 213 3.72 -15.21 -2.90
CA VAL A 213 4.12 -15.69 -4.23
C VAL A 213 3.07 -16.61 -4.84
N LEU A 214 2.51 -17.54 -4.05
CA LEU A 214 1.43 -18.43 -4.51
C LEU A 214 0.17 -17.64 -4.86
N PHE A 215 -0.21 -16.68 -4.04
CA PHE A 215 -1.37 -15.83 -4.31
C PHE A 215 -1.18 -14.97 -5.56
N ALA A 216 -0.01 -14.36 -5.77
CA ALA A 216 0.29 -13.63 -7.00
C ALA A 216 0.11 -14.51 -8.25
N LYS A 217 0.55 -15.79 -8.17
CA LYS A 217 0.33 -16.78 -9.24
C LYS A 217 -1.15 -17.11 -9.43
N GLU A 218 -1.90 -17.31 -8.34
CA GLU A 218 -3.34 -17.62 -8.39
C GLU A 218 -4.17 -16.45 -8.93
N ALA A 219 -3.76 -15.21 -8.64
CA ALA A 219 -4.34 -13.99 -9.19
C ALA A 219 -3.92 -13.72 -10.64
N ASN A 220 -3.21 -14.67 -11.29
CA ASN A 220 -2.67 -14.55 -12.64
C ASN A 220 -1.80 -13.30 -12.85
N ALA A 221 -1.12 -12.83 -11.80
CA ALA A 221 -0.26 -11.67 -11.88
C ALA A 221 0.90 -11.92 -12.85
N LYS A 222 1.12 -10.98 -13.76
CA LYS A 222 2.28 -10.98 -14.66
C LYS A 222 3.54 -10.53 -13.93
N PHE A 223 3.37 -9.75 -12.87
CA PHE A 223 4.45 -9.14 -12.13
C PHE A 223 4.14 -9.10 -10.63
N PHE A 224 5.14 -9.41 -9.81
CA PHE A 224 5.05 -9.42 -8.36
C PHE A 224 5.93 -8.32 -7.75
N ILE A 225 5.36 -7.53 -6.85
CA ILE A 225 6.08 -6.53 -6.06
C ILE A 225 5.95 -6.91 -4.58
N PRO A 226 7.00 -7.47 -3.97
CA PRO A 226 7.01 -7.73 -2.53
C PRO A 226 7.09 -6.41 -1.76
N MET A 227 6.30 -6.31 -0.67
CA MET A 227 6.24 -5.16 0.23
C MET A 227 6.49 -5.58 1.68
N HIS A 228 6.54 -4.63 2.59
CA HIS A 228 6.58 -4.83 4.04
C HIS A 228 7.74 -5.73 4.54
N PHE A 229 8.93 -5.61 3.95
CA PHE A 229 10.01 -6.55 4.29
C PHE A 229 11.27 -5.89 4.85
N ASP A 230 11.40 -4.56 4.85
CA ASP A 230 12.69 -3.90 5.02
C ASP A 230 12.73 -2.75 6.04
N LEU A 231 11.58 -2.16 6.41
CA LEU A 231 11.55 -0.92 7.18
C LEU A 231 11.80 -1.12 8.67
N PHE A 232 11.15 -2.09 9.29
CA PHE A 232 11.27 -2.37 10.73
C PHE A 232 12.07 -3.63 10.96
N ALA A 233 13.23 -3.52 11.59
CA ALA A 233 14.11 -4.69 11.80
C ALA A 233 13.42 -5.86 12.52
N ALA A 234 12.49 -5.58 13.46
CA ALA A 234 11.74 -6.60 14.17
C ALA A 234 10.62 -7.26 13.33
N ASN A 235 10.19 -6.63 12.24
CA ASN A 235 9.09 -7.10 11.38
C ASN A 235 9.50 -7.19 9.91
N SER A 236 10.72 -7.58 9.66
CA SER A 236 11.28 -7.74 8.31
C SER A 236 11.66 -9.18 8.03
N ILE A 237 11.94 -9.47 6.75
CA ILE A 237 12.65 -10.65 6.29
C ILE A 237 13.87 -10.21 5.46
N PRO A 238 14.93 -11.02 5.37
CA PRO A 238 16.03 -10.71 4.46
C PRO A 238 15.55 -10.65 3.01
N ALA A 239 15.83 -9.54 2.30
CA ALA A 239 15.47 -9.38 0.89
C ALA A 239 16.07 -10.51 0.00
N SER A 240 17.17 -11.11 0.44
CA SER A 240 17.80 -12.26 -0.24
C SER A 240 16.95 -13.54 -0.24
N TRP A 241 15.92 -13.64 0.60
CA TRP A 241 15.00 -14.76 0.58
C TRP A 241 13.99 -14.69 -0.55
N ILE A 242 13.67 -13.47 -1.01
CA ILE A 242 12.61 -13.23 -2.01
C ILE A 242 12.93 -13.94 -3.34
N PRO A 243 14.12 -13.81 -3.94
CA PRO A 243 14.46 -14.53 -5.18
C PRO A 243 14.31 -16.05 -5.06
N ALA A 244 14.78 -16.62 -3.95
CA ALA A 244 14.68 -18.05 -3.71
C ALA A 244 13.22 -18.52 -3.54
N GLY A 245 12.39 -17.73 -2.84
CA GLY A 245 10.97 -18.02 -2.70
C GLY A 245 10.21 -17.95 -4.02
N VAL A 246 10.49 -16.92 -4.83
CA VAL A 246 9.87 -16.82 -6.17
C VAL A 246 10.25 -18.01 -7.04
N GLU A 247 11.53 -18.37 -7.10
CA GLU A 247 11.98 -19.52 -7.87
C GLU A 247 11.36 -20.84 -7.39
N GLN A 248 11.17 -20.97 -6.08
CA GLN A 248 10.59 -22.19 -5.48
C GLN A 248 9.10 -22.33 -5.76
N TYR A 249 8.29 -21.25 -5.58
CA TYR A 249 6.83 -21.33 -5.55
C TYR A 249 6.17 -20.90 -6.86
N ALA A 250 6.81 -20.02 -7.64
CA ALA A 250 6.32 -19.56 -8.93
C ALA A 250 7.49 -19.35 -9.93
N PRO A 251 8.19 -20.43 -10.35
CA PRO A 251 9.31 -20.31 -11.28
C PRO A 251 8.90 -19.54 -12.54
N GLY A 252 9.74 -18.56 -12.92
CA GLY A 252 9.50 -17.72 -14.09
C GLY A 252 8.61 -16.49 -13.85
N MET A 253 8.04 -16.30 -12.66
CA MET A 253 7.32 -15.07 -12.32
C MET A 253 8.27 -13.89 -12.34
N GLN A 254 7.88 -12.83 -13.05
CA GLN A 254 8.62 -11.58 -13.04
C GLN A 254 8.35 -10.82 -11.74
N TYR A 255 9.38 -10.24 -11.15
CA TYR A 255 9.23 -9.49 -9.89
C TYR A 255 10.26 -8.37 -9.79
N LYS A 256 10.01 -7.43 -8.87
CA LYS A 256 10.99 -6.40 -8.52
C LYS A 256 11.02 -6.17 -7.02
N ILE A 257 12.21 -6.34 -6.44
CA ILE A 257 12.53 -5.88 -5.09
C ILE A 257 12.99 -4.43 -5.21
N PHE A 258 12.22 -3.52 -4.66
CA PHE A 258 12.55 -2.10 -4.69
C PHE A 258 13.50 -1.69 -3.58
N THR A 259 14.28 -0.66 -3.86
CA THR A 259 14.99 0.13 -2.86
C THR A 259 14.26 1.47 -2.67
N PRO A 260 14.15 2.01 -1.45
CA PRO A 260 13.49 3.30 -1.22
C PRO A 260 14.01 4.42 -2.11
N GLY A 261 13.10 5.14 -2.77
CA GLY A 261 13.41 6.16 -3.77
C GLY A 261 13.57 5.64 -5.19
N GLU A 262 13.57 4.33 -5.39
CA GLU A 262 13.65 3.72 -6.72
C GLU A 262 12.34 3.85 -7.48
N LYS A 263 12.43 3.88 -8.81
CA LYS A 263 11.26 3.86 -9.71
C LYS A 263 11.26 2.66 -10.64
N MET A 264 10.06 2.30 -11.09
CA MET A 264 9.83 1.36 -12.19
C MET A 264 8.81 1.99 -13.15
N ILE A 265 9.03 1.85 -14.45
CA ILE A 265 8.02 2.15 -15.46
C ILE A 265 7.47 0.82 -15.96
N TRP A 266 6.16 0.68 -15.88
CA TRP A 266 5.39 -0.44 -16.41
C TRP A 266 4.77 -0.05 -17.75
N ALA A 267 4.81 -0.97 -18.75
CA ALA A 267 4.33 -0.75 -20.10
C ALA A 267 3.49 -1.93 -20.59
#